data_95fafd3a8232a253c466512f35b2f4bc
#
_entry.id   95fafd3a8232a253c466512f35b2f4bc
#
_cell.length_a   1.000
_cell.length_b   1.000
_cell.length_c   1.000
_cell.angle_alpha   90.00
_cell.angle_beta   90.00
_cell.angle_gamma   90.00
#
_symmetry.space_group_name_H-M   'P 1'
#
loop_
_entity.id
_entity.type
_entity.pdbx_description
1 polymer ?
#
loop_
_entity_poly.entity_id
_entity_poly.type
_entity_poly.pdbx_seq_one_letter_code
_entity_poly.pdbx_strand_id
1 'polypeptide(L)'
;MKKQVKKFISAVLASTMAVTGVAVTNFAVTPVSVLAASNIAVYESSGWMESCYVEWIGGDSSYTGYNVYVKSASDSDWTELDDQLIRKYPDRWRADAVGLAAGTYNMKVVPVSAGTEVTADAITTSDLTVTNYDRSGAAFSTKSTYKGAGA
;
A
#
# COMPACT_ATOMS: atom_id res chain seq x y z
N MET A 1 14.35 7.11 -47.75
CA MET A 1 13.06 6.51 -47.25
C MET A 1 12.76 7.08 -45.90
N LYS A 2 11.80 8.00 -45.75
CA LYS A 2 11.43 8.66 -44.50
C LYS A 2 10.30 7.83 -43.85
N LYS A 3 10.52 7.25 -42.65
CA LYS A 3 9.48 6.61 -41.88
C LYS A 3 8.61 7.64 -41.21
N GLN A 4 7.33 7.66 -41.56
CA GLN A 4 6.29 8.49 -40.97
C GLN A 4 5.91 7.87 -39.60
N VAL A 5 6.09 8.65 -38.54
CA VAL A 5 5.59 8.29 -37.18
C VAL A 5 4.12 8.74 -37.14
N LYS A 6 3.20 7.77 -37.08
CA LYS A 6 1.76 8.06 -36.90
C LYS A 6 1.52 8.41 -35.43
N LYS A 7 1.23 9.67 -35.13
CA LYS A 7 0.69 10.13 -33.88
C LYS A 7 -0.79 9.75 -33.81
N PHE A 8 -1.16 8.88 -32.87
CA PHE A 8 -2.56 8.67 -32.55
C PHE A 8 -3.05 9.84 -31.68
N ILE A 9 -3.86 10.69 -32.27
CA ILE A 9 -4.60 11.75 -31.57
C ILE A 9 -5.93 11.10 -31.17
N SER A 10 -6.15 10.88 -29.88
CA SER A 10 -7.44 10.45 -29.35
C SER A 10 -8.39 11.64 -29.37
N ALA A 11 -9.31 11.66 -30.34
CA ALA A 11 -10.35 12.67 -30.41
C ALA A 11 -11.44 12.34 -29.40
N VAL A 12 -11.57 13.18 -28.39
CA VAL A 12 -12.74 13.19 -27.49
C VAL A 12 -13.89 13.84 -28.23
N LEU A 13 -14.88 13.04 -28.59
CA LEU A 13 -16.10 13.49 -29.28
C LEU A 13 -17.01 14.16 -28.24
N ALA A 14 -17.02 15.49 -28.19
CA ALA A 14 -18.00 16.26 -27.45
C ALA A 14 -19.29 16.37 -28.28
N SER A 15 -20.32 15.60 -27.91
CA SER A 15 -21.66 15.78 -28.49
C SER A 15 -22.38 16.92 -27.77
N THR A 16 -22.50 18.07 -28.44
CA THR A 16 -23.34 19.18 -28.03
C THR A 16 -24.78 18.88 -28.37
N MET A 17 -25.61 18.55 -27.38
CA MET A 17 -27.06 18.61 -27.49
C MET A 17 -27.52 20.02 -27.14
N ALA A 18 -28.04 20.76 -28.11
CA ALA A 18 -28.76 22.01 -27.89
C ALA A 18 -30.15 21.69 -27.35
N VAL A 19 -30.41 21.96 -26.08
CA VAL A 19 -31.74 21.96 -25.49
C VAL A 19 -32.14 23.41 -25.26
N THR A 20 -33.17 23.86 -26.00
CA THR A 20 -33.79 25.17 -25.84
C THR A 20 -34.64 25.20 -24.56
N GLY A 21 -34.31 26.14 -23.66
CA GLY A 21 -35.30 26.77 -22.74
C GLY A 21 -35.62 26.01 -21.46
N VAL A 22 -34.62 25.72 -20.59
CA VAL A 22 -34.81 25.53 -19.17
C VAL A 22 -33.63 26.19 -18.44
N ALA A 23 -33.88 26.97 -17.41
CA ALA A 23 -32.84 27.59 -16.59
C ALA A 23 -31.93 26.50 -16.02
N VAL A 24 -30.71 26.37 -16.56
CA VAL A 24 -29.73 25.43 -16.05
C VAL A 24 -29.16 26.01 -14.78
N THR A 25 -29.60 25.47 -13.63
CA THR A 25 -28.82 25.62 -12.41
C THR A 25 -27.43 25.02 -12.68
N ASN A 26 -26.39 25.83 -12.42
CA ASN A 26 -25.00 25.42 -12.58
C ASN A 26 -24.72 24.11 -11.78
N PHE A 27 -24.84 22.98 -12.45
CA PHE A 27 -24.21 21.76 -11.95
C PHE A 27 -22.72 21.95 -12.11
N ALA A 28 -22.04 22.29 -11.03
CA ALA A 28 -20.59 22.16 -10.96
C ALA A 28 -20.27 20.67 -11.16
N VAL A 29 -19.89 20.30 -12.38
CA VAL A 29 -19.32 19.00 -12.67
C VAL A 29 -17.96 19.00 -11.99
N THR A 30 -17.89 18.51 -10.76
CA THR A 30 -16.60 18.22 -10.15
C THR A 30 -15.89 17.21 -11.02
N PRO A 31 -14.65 17.49 -11.48
CA PRO A 31 -13.89 16.50 -12.22
C PRO A 31 -13.75 15.26 -11.33
N VAL A 32 -14.33 14.15 -11.78
CA VAL A 32 -14.06 12.86 -11.16
C VAL A 32 -12.61 12.56 -11.53
N SER A 33 -11.72 12.72 -10.57
CA SER A 33 -10.34 12.25 -10.73
C SER A 33 -10.41 10.74 -10.88
N VAL A 34 -10.27 10.26 -12.10
CA VAL A 34 -10.02 8.84 -12.35
C VAL A 34 -8.63 8.59 -11.78
N LEU A 35 -8.59 8.02 -10.58
CA LEU A 35 -7.34 7.50 -10.04
C LEU A 35 -6.84 6.46 -11.05
N ALA A 36 -5.69 6.69 -11.61
CA ALA A 36 -5.01 5.67 -12.41
C ALA A 36 -4.89 4.42 -11.54
N ALA A 37 -5.24 3.26 -12.10
CA ALA A 37 -5.05 2.01 -11.40
C ALA A 37 -3.55 1.88 -11.08
N SER A 38 -3.23 1.64 -9.80
CA SER A 38 -1.85 1.41 -9.39
C SER A 38 -1.28 0.19 -10.12
N ASN A 39 0.00 0.26 -10.50
CA ASN A 39 0.71 -0.87 -11.09
C ASN A 39 1.01 -1.99 -10.08
N ILE A 40 0.75 -1.76 -8.79
CA ILE A 40 0.83 -2.74 -7.73
C ILE A 40 -0.52 -2.94 -7.06
N ALA A 41 -0.73 -4.10 -6.46
CA ALA A 41 -1.96 -4.41 -5.74
C ALA A 41 -1.66 -5.17 -4.45
N VAL A 42 -2.45 -4.92 -3.40
CA VAL A 42 -2.41 -5.75 -2.19
C VAL A 42 -2.83 -7.18 -2.57
N TYR A 43 -1.94 -8.13 -2.28
CA TYR A 43 -2.20 -9.56 -2.44
C TYR A 43 -2.85 -10.13 -1.18
N GLU A 44 -2.25 -9.83 -0.02
CA GLU A 44 -2.74 -10.24 1.28
C GLU A 44 -2.29 -9.24 2.35
N SER A 45 -3.09 -9.08 3.40
CA SER A 45 -2.69 -8.29 4.57
C SER A 45 -3.46 -8.77 5.80
N SER A 46 -2.82 -8.78 6.96
CA SER A 46 -3.46 -9.18 8.22
C SER A 46 -2.77 -8.57 9.41
N GLY A 47 -3.54 -8.39 10.48
CA GLY A 47 -3.03 -8.09 11.81
C GLY A 47 -2.90 -9.37 12.64
N TRP A 48 -1.85 -9.42 13.46
CA TRP A 48 -1.52 -10.53 14.35
C TRP A 48 -1.26 -10.04 15.76
N MET A 49 -0.67 -10.89 16.59
CA MET A 49 -0.16 -10.47 17.90
C MET A 49 1.06 -9.57 17.73
N GLU A 50 0.95 -8.35 18.27
CA GLU A 50 2.02 -7.34 18.30
C GLU A 50 2.65 -7.04 16.92
N SER A 51 1.93 -7.36 15.82
CA SER A 51 2.41 -7.19 14.45
C SER A 51 1.29 -7.10 13.43
N CYS A 52 1.59 -6.55 12.28
CA CYS A 52 0.78 -6.68 11.07
C CYS A 52 1.67 -6.77 9.84
N TYR A 53 1.12 -7.26 8.74
CA TYR A 53 1.86 -7.37 7.49
C TYR A 53 1.02 -6.99 6.28
N VAL A 54 1.73 -6.69 5.20
CA VAL A 54 1.18 -6.54 3.86
C VAL A 54 2.02 -7.33 2.86
N GLU A 55 1.36 -8.06 1.99
CA GLU A 55 1.94 -8.66 0.78
C GLU A 55 1.36 -7.96 -0.44
N TRP A 56 2.20 -7.74 -1.45
CA TRP A 56 1.75 -7.12 -2.71
C TRP A 56 2.40 -7.78 -3.91
N ILE A 57 1.69 -7.66 -5.02
CA ILE A 57 2.07 -8.16 -6.34
C ILE A 57 2.05 -7.05 -7.37
N GLY A 58 2.59 -7.34 -8.54
CA GLY A 58 2.68 -6.39 -9.63
C GLY A 58 3.94 -5.54 -9.54
N GLY A 59 3.96 -4.49 -10.31
CA GLY A 59 5.05 -3.53 -10.41
C GLY A 59 5.38 -3.19 -11.85
N ASP A 60 5.96 -2.02 -12.03
CA ASP A 60 6.54 -1.58 -13.29
C ASP A 60 8.04 -1.90 -13.31
N SER A 61 8.59 -2.14 -14.49
CA SER A 61 10.02 -2.42 -14.66
C SER A 61 10.92 -1.24 -14.29
N SER A 62 10.35 -0.04 -14.15
CA SER A 62 11.05 1.16 -13.67
C SER A 62 11.20 1.23 -12.17
N TYR A 63 10.48 0.38 -11.40
CA TYR A 63 10.57 0.39 -9.94
C TYR A 63 11.88 -0.25 -9.48
N THR A 64 12.62 0.50 -8.68
CA THR A 64 13.90 0.06 -8.10
C THR A 64 13.75 -0.49 -6.68
N GLY A 65 12.60 -0.24 -6.02
CA GLY A 65 12.31 -0.68 -4.67
C GLY A 65 10.93 -0.20 -4.19
N TYR A 66 10.70 -0.34 -2.90
CA TYR A 66 9.47 0.08 -2.24
C TYR A 66 9.78 0.66 -0.87
N ASN A 67 9.13 1.77 -0.52
CA ASN A 67 9.05 2.25 0.85
C ASN A 67 7.73 1.78 1.45
N VAL A 68 7.76 1.29 2.67
CA VAL A 68 6.56 0.81 3.37
C VAL A 68 6.37 1.57 4.65
N TYR A 69 5.14 1.96 4.90
CA TYR A 69 4.75 2.76 6.04
C TYR A 69 3.67 2.07 6.84
N VAL A 70 3.66 2.30 8.14
CA VAL A 70 2.60 1.87 9.04
C VAL A 70 2.09 3.07 9.85
N LYS A 71 0.80 3.09 10.16
CA LYS A 71 0.23 4.01 11.15
C LYS A 71 -0.90 3.36 11.92
N SER A 72 -1.09 3.76 13.17
CA SER A 72 -2.34 3.51 13.89
C SER A 72 -3.50 4.27 13.23
N ALA A 73 -4.69 3.70 13.25
CA ALA A 73 -5.89 4.36 12.71
C ALA A 73 -6.21 5.69 13.42
N SER A 74 -5.73 5.87 14.67
CA SER A 74 -5.86 7.11 15.44
C SER A 74 -4.84 8.18 15.09
N ASP A 75 -3.75 7.82 14.39
CA ASP A 75 -2.65 8.72 14.10
C ASP A 75 -2.85 9.45 12.77
N SER A 76 -2.34 10.67 12.65
CA SER A 76 -2.28 11.43 11.40
C SER A 76 -1.10 11.00 10.53
N ASP A 77 0.01 10.66 11.17
CA ASP A 77 1.30 10.52 10.52
C ASP A 77 1.69 9.07 10.26
N TRP A 78 2.32 8.85 9.12
CA TRP A 78 2.87 7.57 8.73
C TRP A 78 4.29 7.41 9.26
N THR A 79 4.62 6.23 9.78
CA THR A 79 5.98 5.84 10.17
C THR A 79 6.54 4.90 9.12
N GLU A 80 7.68 5.23 8.56
CA GLU A 80 8.39 4.39 7.60
C GLU A 80 8.99 3.17 8.30
N LEU A 81 8.89 2.01 7.66
CA LEU A 81 9.52 0.78 8.13
C LEU A 81 10.95 0.71 7.62
N ASP A 82 11.81 0.04 8.39
CA ASP A 82 13.16 -0.29 7.98
C ASP A 82 13.14 -1.23 6.75
N ASP A 83 14.00 -0.97 5.77
CA ASP A 83 14.13 -1.77 4.54
C ASP A 83 14.38 -3.26 4.81
N GLN A 84 15.02 -3.60 5.94
CA GLN A 84 15.26 -4.98 6.35
C GLN A 84 13.97 -5.76 6.67
N LEU A 85 12.87 -5.05 6.89
CA LEU A 85 11.53 -5.64 7.10
C LEU A 85 10.80 -5.92 5.79
N ILE A 86 11.38 -5.51 4.65
CA ILE A 86 10.82 -5.73 3.31
C ILE A 86 11.53 -6.91 2.66
N ARG A 87 10.75 -7.90 2.24
CA ARG A 87 11.26 -9.15 1.64
C ARG A 87 10.66 -9.40 0.28
N LYS A 88 11.51 -9.89 -0.64
CA LYS A 88 11.09 -10.31 -1.97
C LYS A 88 10.96 -11.83 -2.01
N TYR A 89 9.79 -12.29 -2.45
CA TYR A 89 9.51 -13.68 -2.82
C TYR A 89 9.50 -13.83 -4.34
N PRO A 90 9.48 -15.05 -4.89
CA PRO A 90 9.49 -15.24 -6.35
C PRO A 90 8.32 -14.58 -7.08
N ASP A 91 7.16 -14.49 -6.44
CA ASP A 91 5.89 -14.04 -7.02
C ASP A 91 5.31 -12.79 -6.36
N ARG A 92 5.86 -12.33 -5.23
CA ARG A 92 5.34 -11.20 -4.46
C ARG A 92 6.40 -10.57 -3.56
N TRP A 93 6.02 -9.47 -2.94
CA TRP A 93 6.77 -8.80 -1.88
C TRP A 93 5.99 -8.88 -0.57
N ARG A 94 6.68 -8.74 0.56
CA ARG A 94 6.09 -8.69 1.89
C ARG A 94 6.85 -7.72 2.78
N ALA A 95 6.11 -6.99 3.61
CA ALA A 95 6.64 -6.22 4.72
C ALA A 95 5.89 -6.55 6.00
N ASP A 96 6.63 -6.63 7.11
CA ASP A 96 6.10 -6.92 8.44
C ASP A 96 6.40 -5.74 9.38
N ALA A 97 5.36 -5.14 9.95
CA ALA A 97 5.48 -4.18 11.05
C ALA A 97 5.37 -4.95 12.37
N VAL A 98 6.37 -4.84 13.24
CA VAL A 98 6.49 -5.62 14.48
C VAL A 98 6.62 -4.73 15.70
N GLY A 99 6.33 -5.25 16.89
CA GLY A 99 6.40 -4.50 18.15
C GLY A 99 5.25 -3.51 18.33
N LEU A 100 4.13 -3.74 17.66
CA LEU A 100 2.96 -2.87 17.72
C LEU A 100 2.14 -3.14 18.98
N ALA A 101 1.56 -2.09 19.58
CA ALA A 101 0.53 -2.23 20.60
C ALA A 101 -0.78 -2.76 20.01
N ALA A 102 -1.68 -3.29 20.85
CA ALA A 102 -3.02 -3.63 20.38
C ALA A 102 -3.74 -2.40 19.82
N GLY A 103 -4.40 -2.58 18.68
CA GLY A 103 -5.10 -1.48 18.02
C GLY A 103 -5.41 -1.79 16.56
N THR A 104 -5.92 -0.79 15.87
CA THR A 104 -6.18 -0.84 14.44
C THR A 104 -5.09 -0.08 13.70
N TYR A 105 -4.55 -0.68 12.66
CA TYR A 105 -3.45 -0.12 11.86
C TYR A 105 -3.76 -0.17 10.37
N ASN A 106 -3.08 0.67 9.62
CA ASN A 106 -3.02 0.59 8.17
C ASN A 106 -1.56 0.55 7.74
N MET A 107 -1.28 -0.15 6.65
CA MET A 107 0.02 -0.15 5.99
C MET A 107 -0.11 0.45 4.60
N LYS A 108 0.91 1.22 4.20
CA LYS A 108 0.98 1.85 2.88
C LYS A 108 2.28 1.42 2.20
N VAL A 109 2.19 1.00 0.94
CA VAL A 109 3.34 0.65 0.09
C VAL A 109 3.45 1.69 -1.01
N VAL A 110 4.63 2.28 -1.16
CA VAL A 110 4.93 3.28 -2.18
C VAL A 110 6.08 2.77 -3.04
N PRO A 111 5.88 2.57 -4.35
CA PRO A 111 6.98 2.23 -5.25
C PRO A 111 8.03 3.33 -5.33
N VAL A 112 9.29 2.95 -5.52
CA VAL A 112 10.42 3.86 -5.72
C VAL A 112 10.98 3.66 -7.12
N SER A 113 11.14 4.72 -7.88
CA SER A 113 11.76 4.74 -9.20
C SER A 113 12.89 5.77 -9.23
N ALA A 114 14.08 5.35 -9.60
CA ALA A 114 15.28 6.21 -9.64
C ALA A 114 15.49 7.00 -8.33
N GLY A 115 15.25 6.38 -7.18
CA GLY A 115 15.39 6.99 -5.85
C GLY A 115 14.28 7.97 -5.44
N THR A 116 13.20 8.05 -6.21
CA THR A 116 12.05 8.91 -5.91
C THR A 116 10.77 8.08 -5.76
N GLU A 117 9.95 8.41 -4.76
CA GLU A 117 8.65 7.77 -4.56
C GLU A 117 7.66 8.08 -5.67
N VAL A 118 7.00 7.03 -6.17
CA VAL A 118 5.90 7.13 -7.14
C VAL A 118 4.58 7.08 -6.36
N THR A 119 4.25 8.19 -5.73
CA THR A 119 3.08 8.28 -4.82
C THR A 119 1.74 8.04 -5.53
N ALA A 120 1.68 8.27 -6.85
CA ALA A 120 0.49 7.99 -7.65
C ALA A 120 0.14 6.49 -7.71
N ASP A 121 1.14 5.63 -7.53
CA ASP A 121 0.99 4.16 -7.54
C ASP A 121 0.99 3.56 -6.13
N ALA A 122 0.92 4.39 -5.09
CA ALA A 122 0.85 3.92 -3.72
C ALA A 122 -0.43 3.13 -3.47
N ILE A 123 -0.31 2.05 -2.71
CA ILE A 123 -1.45 1.26 -2.22
C ILE A 123 -1.51 1.31 -0.70
N THR A 124 -2.72 1.17 -0.15
CA THR A 124 -2.97 1.15 1.29
C THR A 124 -3.86 -0.05 1.63
N THR A 125 -3.56 -0.74 2.73
CA THR A 125 -4.39 -1.82 3.24
C THR A 125 -5.72 -1.28 3.80
N SER A 126 -6.72 -2.15 3.90
CA SER A 126 -7.83 -1.93 4.84
C SER A 126 -7.30 -1.97 6.29
N ASP A 127 -8.20 -1.76 7.24
CA ASP A 127 -7.88 -1.82 8.66
C ASP A 127 -7.38 -3.20 9.07
N LEU A 128 -6.25 -3.22 9.79
CA LEU A 128 -5.58 -4.41 10.31
C LEU A 128 -5.69 -4.41 11.83
N THR A 129 -6.32 -5.42 12.40
CA THR A 129 -6.45 -5.54 13.87
C THR A 129 -5.24 -6.24 14.45
N VAL A 130 -4.49 -5.52 15.27
CA VAL A 130 -3.36 -6.05 16.07
C VAL A 130 -3.83 -6.33 17.48
N THR A 131 -3.48 -7.51 18.01
CA THR A 131 -3.79 -7.91 19.38
C THR A 131 -2.52 -8.00 20.22
N ASN A 132 -2.64 -7.89 21.53
CA ASN A 132 -1.53 -8.16 22.41
C ASN A 132 -1.53 -9.63 22.84
N TYR A 133 -0.34 -10.15 23.09
CA TYR A 133 -0.21 -11.38 23.83
C TYR A 133 -0.60 -11.14 25.30
N ASP A 134 -1.56 -11.88 25.80
CA ASP A 134 -1.92 -11.84 27.23
C ASP A 134 -0.79 -12.47 28.04
N ARG A 135 0.00 -11.61 28.68
CA ARG A 135 1.09 -12.02 29.58
C ARG A 135 0.64 -12.08 31.04
N SER A 136 -0.61 -11.76 31.34
CA SER A 136 -1.11 -11.66 32.72
C SER A 136 -1.13 -12.99 33.48
N GLY A 137 -1.24 -14.11 32.75
CA GLY A 137 -1.19 -15.48 33.32
C GLY A 137 0.12 -16.22 33.05
N ALA A 138 1.05 -15.65 32.32
CA ALA A 138 2.31 -16.30 31.96
C ALA A 138 3.30 -16.18 33.13
N ALA A 139 3.37 -17.17 33.99
CA ALA A 139 4.55 -17.37 34.84
C ALA A 139 5.75 -17.63 33.89
N PHE A 140 6.56 -16.61 33.65
CA PHE A 140 7.85 -16.82 33.00
C PHE A 140 8.66 -17.78 33.92
N SER A 141 8.76 -19.04 33.52
CA SER A 141 9.76 -19.92 34.13
C SER A 141 11.13 -19.36 33.83
N THR A 142 11.83 -18.86 34.82
CA THR A 142 13.23 -18.45 34.70
C THR A 142 14.18 -19.62 34.41
N LYS A 143 13.67 -20.85 34.40
CA LYS A 143 14.40 -22.00 33.89
C LYS A 143 14.38 -22.01 32.39
N SER A 144 15.40 -21.42 31.77
CA SER A 144 15.74 -21.73 30.39
C SER A 144 15.95 -23.23 30.30
N THR A 145 15.01 -23.94 29.70
CA THR A 145 15.17 -25.36 29.34
C THR A 145 15.85 -25.54 28.00
N TYR A 146 16.45 -24.46 27.45
CA TYR A 146 17.30 -24.58 26.32
C TYR A 146 18.57 -25.36 26.71
N LYS A 147 18.49 -26.65 26.58
CA LYS A 147 19.66 -27.51 26.49
C LYS A 147 20.22 -27.24 25.11
N GLY A 148 21.30 -26.43 25.02
CA GLY A 148 22.06 -26.31 23.81
C GLY A 148 22.32 -27.71 23.27
N ALA A 149 21.95 -27.97 22.03
CA ALA A 149 22.39 -29.15 21.31
C ALA A 149 23.91 -29.00 21.09
N GLY A 150 24.66 -29.64 21.93
CA GLY A 150 26.12 -29.58 21.79
C GLY A 150 26.82 -30.01 23.06
N ALA A 151 26.97 -31.25 23.25
CA ALA A 151 28.14 -31.88 23.85
C ALA A 151 28.29 -33.25 23.20
#